data_1c0066951eb6a25a449e1537df0d0a25
#
_entry.id   1c0066951eb6a25a449e1537df0d0a25
#
_cell.length_a   1.000
_cell.length_b   1.000
_cell.length_c   1.000
_cell.angle_alpha   90.00
_cell.angle_beta   90.00
_cell.angle_gamma   90.00
#
_symmetry.space_group_name_H-M   'P 1'
#
loop_
_entity.id
_entity.type
_entity.pdbx_description
1 polymer ?
#
loop_
_entity_poly.entity_id
_entity_poly.type
_entity_poly.pdbx_seq_one_letter_code
_entity_poly.pdbx_strand_id
1 'polypeptide(L)'
;DARDYNIIGCVEPQKSGKTNGWHDAAFFNMCRPLELVFSNGVDKGVQIGPKTGNVEDMKTFDEFYDAYKAQMDYAIALLVNADNAIDMAHAERAPLPFLASMVDDCIKRGKTLEQGGAVYNFTGPQGFGVANMADALYAVKKLVYDENKITMHDLKMALSTNYGKGLSSDDVAEMVSEVASAMKSAGQPVGEKEVAAILKTVVAATESEQVKANGERILKLIDAVPKFGNDIPEVDAFARDVAYTYTKPLEKYKNPRGGMFQAGLYPVSANVPLGGQTGATPDGRLAHMPVADGVSPSAGKDVNGPTAAANSVSRLDHFIASNGTLFNQKFHPSALSGREGLEKFVGLIQSYFDQKGSHMQFNVVSRETLLDAQKHPEKYKHLVVRVAGYSALFTTLSKSLQDDIIRRTEQGF
;
A
#
# COMPACT_ATOMS: atom_id res chain seq x y z
N ASP A 1 -30.04 8.73 10.93
CA ASP A 1 -28.79 7.97 11.12
C ASP A 1 -27.54 8.82 10.87
N ALA A 2 -27.56 9.71 9.88
CA ALA A 2 -26.39 10.55 9.58
C ALA A 2 -25.91 11.44 10.75
N ARG A 3 -26.79 11.82 11.68
CA ARG A 3 -26.42 12.63 12.86
C ARG A 3 -25.69 11.84 13.95
N ASP A 4 -25.87 10.53 13.96
CA ASP A 4 -25.24 9.64 14.95
C ASP A 4 -24.12 8.80 14.32
N TYR A 5 -23.64 9.26 13.17
CA TYR A 5 -22.47 8.69 12.49
C TYR A 5 -21.22 8.93 13.32
N ASN A 6 -20.39 7.93 13.39
CA ASN A 6 -19.09 8.00 14.06
C ASN A 6 -18.02 7.22 13.30
N ILE A 7 -16.78 7.41 13.72
CA ILE A 7 -15.63 6.67 13.22
C ILE A 7 -15.19 5.68 14.28
N ILE A 8 -14.89 4.47 13.89
CA ILE A 8 -14.29 3.43 14.74
C ILE A 8 -12.92 3.04 14.16
N GLY A 9 -12.12 2.35 14.99
CA GLY A 9 -10.80 1.90 14.56
C GLY A 9 -9.92 3.08 14.13
N CYS A 10 -9.49 3.05 12.88
CA CYS A 10 -8.62 4.07 12.30
C CYS A 10 -9.40 5.21 11.64
N VAL A 11 -10.21 4.87 10.63
CA VAL A 11 -10.91 5.82 9.73
C VAL A 11 -12.28 5.30 9.30
N GLU A 12 -12.75 4.21 9.87
CA GLU A 12 -13.88 3.43 9.41
C GLU A 12 -15.20 4.04 9.85
N PRO A 13 -16.09 4.38 8.90
CA PRO A 13 -17.38 4.98 9.21
C PRO A 13 -18.41 3.95 9.66
N GLN A 14 -19.17 4.28 10.69
CA GLN A 14 -20.31 3.46 11.12
C GLN A 14 -21.45 4.27 11.72
N LYS A 15 -22.59 3.61 11.88
CA LYS A 15 -23.71 4.06 12.73
C LYS A 15 -23.77 3.19 13.97
N SER A 16 -23.55 3.78 15.14
CA SER A 16 -23.61 3.07 16.42
C SER A 16 -24.92 2.30 16.59
N GLY A 17 -24.83 1.09 17.07
CA GLY A 17 -25.97 0.20 17.34
C GLY A 17 -26.70 -0.33 16.10
N LYS A 18 -26.26 0.02 14.88
CA LYS A 18 -26.91 -0.44 13.63
C LYS A 18 -25.97 -1.11 12.63
N THR A 19 -24.67 -0.92 12.81
CA THR A 19 -23.68 -1.42 11.85
C THR A 19 -22.98 -2.67 12.37
N ASN A 20 -22.89 -3.68 11.52
CA ASN A 20 -21.88 -4.71 11.59
C ASN A 20 -21.01 -4.63 10.34
N GLY A 21 -20.06 -3.69 10.37
CA GLY A 21 -19.02 -3.58 9.34
C GLY A 21 -17.85 -4.49 9.70
N TRP A 22 -17.47 -5.38 8.81
CA TRP A 22 -16.20 -6.07 8.92
C TRP A 22 -15.13 -5.20 8.25
N HIS A 23 -14.63 -4.22 9.02
CA HIS A 23 -13.81 -3.12 8.51
C HIS A 23 -12.37 -3.52 8.14
N ASP A 24 -11.80 -4.50 8.85
CA ASP A 24 -10.45 -5.03 8.62
C ASP A 24 -10.51 -6.41 7.97
N ALA A 25 -11.34 -6.57 6.94
CA ALA A 25 -11.59 -7.87 6.34
C ALA A 25 -10.34 -8.46 5.67
N ALA A 26 -9.56 -7.63 4.99
CA ALA A 26 -8.30 -8.02 4.36
C ALA A 26 -7.36 -6.84 4.19
N PHE A 27 -6.06 -7.14 4.02
CA PHE A 27 -5.03 -6.17 3.64
C PHE A 27 -4.57 -6.43 2.21
N PHE A 28 -4.79 -5.47 1.32
CA PHE A 28 -4.52 -5.59 -0.10
C PHE A 28 -3.36 -4.68 -0.53
N ASN A 29 -2.21 -5.29 -0.84
CA ASN A 29 -1.05 -4.59 -1.36
C ASN A 29 -1.20 -4.35 -2.88
N MET A 30 -1.50 -3.12 -3.29
CA MET A 30 -1.71 -2.77 -4.70
C MET A 30 -0.45 -2.89 -5.57
N CYS A 31 0.74 -2.98 -4.94
CA CYS A 31 2.00 -3.18 -5.67
C CYS A 31 2.16 -4.61 -6.18
N ARG A 32 1.59 -5.59 -5.49
CA ARG A 32 1.75 -7.01 -5.85
C ARG A 32 1.19 -7.36 -7.24
N PRO A 33 0.00 -6.89 -7.66
CA PRO A 33 -0.47 -7.07 -9.03
C PRO A 33 0.48 -6.53 -10.10
N LEU A 34 1.20 -5.43 -9.84
CA LEU A 34 2.17 -4.90 -10.78
C LEU A 34 3.39 -5.84 -10.97
N GLU A 35 3.88 -6.46 -9.90
CA GLU A 35 4.92 -7.49 -10.01
C GLU A 35 4.46 -8.65 -10.92
N LEU A 36 3.19 -9.06 -10.79
CA LEU A 36 2.61 -10.11 -11.62
C LEU A 36 2.46 -9.69 -13.10
N VAL A 37 2.35 -8.40 -13.41
CA VAL A 37 2.43 -7.93 -14.80
C VAL A 37 3.82 -8.22 -15.38
N PHE A 38 4.89 -7.87 -14.67
CA PHE A 38 6.26 -8.08 -15.11
C PHE A 38 6.64 -9.58 -15.26
N SER A 39 6.01 -10.44 -14.48
CA SER A 39 6.22 -11.89 -14.50
C SER A 39 5.16 -12.67 -15.28
N ASN A 40 4.24 -11.99 -15.98
CA ASN A 40 3.13 -12.63 -16.70
C ASN A 40 2.27 -13.55 -15.81
N GLY A 41 2.02 -13.10 -14.57
CA GLY A 41 1.19 -13.79 -13.59
C GLY A 41 1.90 -14.92 -12.84
N VAL A 42 3.20 -15.08 -13.01
CA VAL A 42 3.98 -16.13 -12.33
C VAL A 42 4.62 -15.58 -11.05
N ASP A 43 4.53 -16.33 -9.97
CA ASP A 43 5.27 -16.11 -8.74
C ASP A 43 5.94 -17.40 -8.32
N LYS A 44 7.24 -17.36 -8.02
CA LYS A 44 8.02 -18.53 -7.58
C LYS A 44 7.81 -19.75 -8.47
N GLY A 45 7.79 -19.54 -9.78
CA GLY A 45 7.59 -20.60 -10.77
C GLY A 45 6.14 -21.11 -10.89
N VAL A 46 5.20 -20.57 -10.11
CA VAL A 46 3.78 -20.97 -10.12
C VAL A 46 2.93 -19.87 -10.77
N GLN A 47 2.02 -20.26 -11.66
CA GLN A 47 1.05 -19.35 -12.24
C GLN A 47 -0.02 -19.03 -11.18
N ILE A 48 0.03 -17.85 -10.59
CA ILE A 48 -0.90 -17.40 -9.53
C ILE A 48 -1.84 -16.27 -10.00
N GLY A 49 -1.50 -15.59 -11.08
CA GLY A 49 -2.32 -14.55 -11.71
C GLY A 49 -2.64 -14.88 -13.18
N PRO A 50 -3.49 -14.11 -13.85
CA PRO A 50 -3.79 -14.30 -15.26
C PRO A 50 -2.53 -14.10 -16.13
N LYS A 51 -2.48 -14.77 -17.27
CA LYS A 51 -1.46 -14.52 -18.30
C LYS A 51 -1.84 -13.24 -19.04
N THR A 52 -1.08 -12.17 -18.81
CA THR A 52 -1.33 -10.84 -19.40
C THR A 52 -0.37 -10.52 -20.55
N GLY A 53 0.53 -11.43 -20.89
CA GLY A 53 1.54 -11.27 -21.93
C GLY A 53 2.89 -10.83 -21.39
N ASN A 54 3.91 -10.83 -22.27
CA ASN A 54 5.23 -10.33 -21.92
C ASN A 54 5.24 -8.81 -22.07
N VAL A 55 5.65 -8.11 -21.01
CA VAL A 55 5.68 -6.63 -20.98
C VAL A 55 6.57 -6.02 -22.08
N GLU A 56 7.59 -6.73 -22.54
CA GLU A 56 8.49 -6.28 -23.61
C GLU A 56 7.82 -6.27 -24.99
N ASP A 57 6.70 -7.00 -25.16
CA ASP A 57 5.93 -7.05 -26.40
C ASP A 57 4.81 -5.98 -26.44
N MET A 58 4.48 -5.36 -25.33
CA MET A 58 3.45 -4.32 -25.21
C MET A 58 3.92 -3.02 -25.85
N LYS A 59 3.17 -2.53 -26.83
CA LYS A 59 3.56 -1.38 -27.68
C LYS A 59 3.04 -0.04 -27.15
N THR A 60 2.01 -0.07 -26.31
CA THR A 60 1.38 1.13 -25.77
C THR A 60 1.28 1.06 -24.26
N PHE A 61 1.19 2.22 -23.62
CA PHE A 61 0.93 2.29 -22.18
C PHE A 61 -0.43 1.68 -21.84
N ASP A 62 -1.42 1.83 -22.70
CA ASP A 62 -2.76 1.28 -22.46
C ASP A 62 -2.74 -0.25 -22.38
N GLU A 63 -1.96 -0.95 -23.23
CA GLU A 63 -1.77 -2.40 -23.14
C GLU A 63 -1.13 -2.81 -21.79
N PHE A 64 -0.13 -2.06 -21.34
CA PHE A 64 0.51 -2.30 -20.04
C PHE A 64 -0.44 -2.03 -18.87
N TYR A 65 -1.20 -0.93 -18.95
CA TYR A 65 -2.16 -0.56 -17.91
C TYR A 65 -3.35 -1.52 -17.86
N ASP A 66 -3.80 -2.04 -19.01
CA ASP A 66 -4.84 -3.07 -19.08
C ASP A 66 -4.36 -4.40 -18.46
N ALA A 67 -3.09 -4.76 -18.67
CA ALA A 67 -2.49 -5.91 -18.00
C ALA A 67 -2.48 -5.73 -16.47
N TYR A 68 -2.17 -4.53 -15.97
CA TYR A 68 -2.24 -4.22 -14.53
C TYR A 68 -3.68 -4.35 -14.00
N LYS A 69 -4.66 -3.77 -14.71
CA LYS A 69 -6.07 -3.87 -14.33
C LYS A 69 -6.55 -5.33 -14.29
N ALA A 70 -6.12 -6.15 -15.23
CA ALA A 70 -6.46 -7.57 -15.26
C ALA A 70 -5.90 -8.33 -14.05
N GLN A 71 -4.66 -8.05 -13.64
CA GLN A 71 -4.08 -8.62 -12.42
C GLN A 71 -4.83 -8.12 -11.17
N MET A 72 -5.20 -6.83 -11.12
CA MET A 72 -5.97 -6.24 -10.04
C MET A 72 -7.36 -6.91 -9.90
N ASP A 73 -8.11 -7.00 -10.98
CA ASP A 73 -9.44 -7.60 -10.99
C ASP A 73 -9.42 -9.06 -10.53
N TYR A 74 -8.43 -9.82 -10.98
CA TYR A 74 -8.24 -11.21 -10.55
C TYR A 74 -7.93 -11.32 -9.06
N ALA A 75 -6.98 -10.52 -8.57
CA ALA A 75 -6.60 -10.53 -7.15
C ALA A 75 -7.77 -10.08 -6.24
N ILE A 76 -8.56 -9.08 -6.67
CA ILE A 76 -9.77 -8.64 -5.96
C ILE A 76 -10.82 -9.76 -5.92
N ALA A 77 -11.02 -10.50 -7.02
CA ALA A 77 -11.95 -11.62 -7.03
C ALA A 77 -11.53 -12.73 -6.05
N LEU A 78 -10.23 -13.03 -5.95
CA LEU A 78 -9.69 -13.97 -4.95
C LEU A 78 -9.91 -13.48 -3.52
N LEU A 79 -9.62 -12.19 -3.26
CA LEU A 79 -9.86 -11.57 -1.96
C LEU A 79 -11.34 -11.69 -1.55
N VAL A 80 -12.25 -11.32 -2.43
CA VAL A 80 -13.70 -11.39 -2.16
C VAL A 80 -14.15 -12.82 -1.86
N ASN A 81 -13.65 -13.81 -2.61
CA ASN A 81 -13.97 -15.21 -2.37
C ASN A 81 -13.44 -15.68 -1.00
N ALA A 82 -12.23 -15.28 -0.63
CA ALA A 82 -11.65 -15.61 0.67
C ALA A 82 -12.44 -14.96 1.82
N ASP A 83 -12.72 -13.65 1.72
CA ASP A 83 -13.51 -12.93 2.72
C ASP A 83 -14.91 -13.53 2.91
N ASN A 84 -15.60 -13.86 1.80
CA ASN A 84 -16.91 -14.48 1.87
C ASN A 84 -16.88 -15.88 2.54
N ALA A 85 -15.83 -16.67 2.27
CA ALA A 85 -15.67 -17.97 2.93
C ALA A 85 -15.41 -17.81 4.43
N ILE A 86 -14.59 -16.86 4.83
CA ILE A 86 -14.32 -16.56 6.24
C ILE A 86 -15.58 -16.02 6.94
N ASP A 87 -16.33 -15.13 6.28
CA ASP A 87 -17.57 -14.57 6.81
C ASP A 87 -18.62 -15.68 7.10
N MET A 88 -18.77 -16.64 6.18
CA MET A 88 -19.62 -17.82 6.40
C MET A 88 -19.12 -18.70 7.56
N ALA A 89 -17.80 -18.89 7.66
CA ALA A 89 -17.21 -19.65 8.76
C ALA A 89 -17.45 -18.97 10.13
N HIS A 90 -17.39 -17.64 10.21
CA HIS A 90 -17.76 -16.89 11.41
C HIS A 90 -19.23 -17.09 11.78
N ALA A 91 -20.13 -17.01 10.82
CA ALA A 91 -21.56 -17.21 11.05
C ALA A 91 -21.90 -18.63 11.60
N GLU A 92 -21.14 -19.63 11.14
CA GLU A 92 -21.33 -21.03 11.57
C GLU A 92 -20.66 -21.35 12.91
N ARG A 93 -19.43 -20.86 13.13
CA ARG A 93 -18.54 -21.36 14.19
C ARG A 93 -18.32 -20.41 15.35
N ALA A 94 -18.49 -19.10 15.14
CA ALA A 94 -18.16 -18.09 16.14
C ALA A 94 -19.21 -16.97 16.24
N PRO A 95 -20.52 -17.29 16.34
CA PRO A 95 -21.55 -16.28 16.51
C PRO A 95 -21.38 -15.54 17.85
N LEU A 96 -21.71 -14.24 17.88
CA LEU A 96 -21.63 -13.38 19.03
C LEU A 96 -23.03 -12.94 19.53
N PRO A 97 -23.81 -13.85 20.16
CA PRO A 97 -25.20 -13.59 20.50
C PRO A 97 -25.39 -12.45 21.51
N PHE A 98 -24.45 -12.29 22.45
CA PHE A 98 -24.50 -11.18 23.40
C PHE A 98 -24.33 -9.82 22.70
N LEU A 99 -23.35 -9.69 21.81
CA LEU A 99 -23.16 -8.48 21.02
C LEU A 99 -24.38 -8.24 20.10
N ALA A 100 -24.88 -9.29 19.48
CA ALA A 100 -26.08 -9.21 18.62
C ALA A 100 -27.30 -8.67 19.35
N SER A 101 -27.44 -8.95 20.65
CA SER A 101 -28.56 -8.43 21.47
C SER A 101 -28.52 -6.91 21.66
N MET A 102 -27.37 -6.28 21.41
CA MET A 102 -27.17 -4.82 21.57
C MET A 102 -27.19 -4.06 20.23
N VAL A 103 -27.43 -4.76 19.12
CA VAL A 103 -27.46 -4.17 17.78
C VAL A 103 -28.85 -4.28 17.17
N ASP A 104 -29.33 -3.16 16.65
CA ASP A 104 -30.67 -3.03 16.06
C ASP A 104 -30.92 -4.10 14.97
N ASP A 105 -32.14 -4.59 14.93
CA ASP A 105 -32.68 -5.59 14.03
C ASP A 105 -32.22 -7.04 14.29
N CYS A 106 -31.13 -7.31 14.99
CA CYS A 106 -30.66 -8.68 15.24
C CYS A 106 -31.74 -9.54 15.93
N ILE A 107 -32.31 -9.07 17.05
CA ILE A 107 -33.38 -9.77 17.75
C ILE A 107 -34.64 -9.89 16.87
N LYS A 108 -35.03 -8.80 16.22
CA LYS A 108 -36.20 -8.76 15.34
C LYS A 108 -36.12 -9.75 14.16
N ARG A 109 -34.91 -9.90 13.60
CA ARG A 109 -34.63 -10.81 12.49
C ARG A 109 -34.35 -12.25 12.94
N GLY A 110 -34.11 -12.46 14.24
CA GLY A 110 -33.67 -13.75 14.79
C GLY A 110 -32.31 -14.18 14.23
N LYS A 111 -31.40 -13.26 14.02
CA LYS A 111 -30.07 -13.48 13.42
C LYS A 111 -28.99 -12.82 14.24
N THR A 112 -27.83 -13.48 14.35
CA THR A 112 -26.63 -12.85 14.92
C THR A 112 -26.04 -11.82 13.94
N LEU A 113 -25.04 -11.07 14.39
CA LEU A 113 -24.30 -10.13 13.55
C LEU A 113 -23.70 -10.82 12.33
N GLU A 114 -23.05 -11.96 12.55
CA GLU A 114 -22.36 -12.77 11.54
C GLU A 114 -23.34 -13.39 10.52
N GLN A 115 -24.61 -13.51 10.90
CA GLN A 115 -25.68 -13.96 10.01
C GLN A 115 -26.41 -12.82 9.28
N GLY A 116 -25.92 -11.59 9.41
CA GLY A 116 -26.51 -10.40 8.80
C GLY A 116 -27.73 -9.87 9.55
N GLY A 117 -27.75 -9.99 10.88
CA GLY A 117 -28.83 -9.48 11.73
C GLY A 117 -28.89 -7.96 11.82
N ALA A 118 -27.77 -7.26 11.69
CA ALA A 118 -27.69 -5.81 11.77
C ALA A 118 -28.40 -5.09 10.61
N VAL A 119 -28.67 -3.79 10.76
CA VAL A 119 -29.24 -2.95 9.71
C VAL A 119 -28.24 -2.81 8.55
N TYR A 120 -26.97 -2.50 8.85
CA TYR A 120 -25.88 -2.31 7.88
C TYR A 120 -24.82 -3.41 8.06
N ASN A 121 -24.51 -4.15 7.00
CA ASN A 121 -23.66 -5.35 7.04
C ASN A 121 -22.63 -5.34 5.90
N PHE A 122 -21.70 -4.38 5.87
CA PHE A 122 -20.71 -4.33 4.82
C PHE A 122 -19.42 -5.11 5.17
N THR A 123 -18.57 -5.35 4.16
CA THR A 123 -17.23 -5.91 4.28
C THR A 123 -16.23 -4.91 3.74
N GLY A 124 -15.24 -4.53 4.54
CA GLY A 124 -14.30 -3.45 4.26
C GLY A 124 -12.85 -3.93 4.15
N PRO A 125 -12.40 -4.43 2.99
CA PRO A 125 -10.99 -4.71 2.76
C PRO A 125 -10.20 -3.41 2.58
N GLN A 126 -8.93 -3.43 3.01
CA GLN A 126 -8.04 -2.28 3.06
C GLN A 126 -6.98 -2.36 1.98
N GLY A 127 -6.98 -1.42 1.02
CA GLY A 127 -5.94 -1.23 0.03
C GLY A 127 -4.89 -0.21 0.46
N PHE A 128 -3.65 -0.42 0.06
CA PHE A 128 -2.56 0.54 0.28
C PHE A 128 -1.50 0.44 -0.82
N GLY A 129 -0.58 1.42 -0.85
CA GLY A 129 0.39 1.56 -1.92
C GLY A 129 -0.13 2.37 -3.12
N VAL A 130 -1.20 3.15 -2.95
CA VAL A 130 -1.77 4.01 -4.02
C VAL A 130 -0.70 4.93 -4.60
N ALA A 131 0.07 5.63 -3.75
CA ALA A 131 1.12 6.55 -4.20
C ALA A 131 2.23 5.81 -4.96
N ASN A 132 2.68 4.65 -4.48
CA ASN A 132 3.68 3.85 -5.20
C ASN A 132 3.17 3.45 -6.59
N MET A 133 1.92 3.00 -6.69
CA MET A 133 1.36 2.59 -7.98
C MET A 133 1.12 3.77 -8.92
N ALA A 134 0.65 4.90 -8.40
CA ALA A 134 0.53 6.12 -9.19
C ALA A 134 1.88 6.55 -9.77
N ASP A 135 2.89 6.66 -8.91
CA ASP A 135 4.24 7.07 -9.31
C ASP A 135 4.91 6.04 -10.23
N ALA A 136 4.72 4.73 -9.98
CA ALA A 136 5.28 3.66 -10.78
C ALA A 136 4.69 3.61 -12.19
N LEU A 137 3.37 3.60 -12.30
CA LEU A 137 2.69 3.54 -13.59
C LEU A 137 2.89 4.84 -14.38
N TYR A 138 2.93 5.99 -13.70
CA TYR A 138 3.23 7.26 -14.34
C TYR A 138 4.68 7.32 -14.85
N ALA A 139 5.65 6.80 -14.08
CA ALA A 139 7.04 6.69 -14.54
C ALA A 139 7.18 5.76 -15.74
N VAL A 140 6.50 4.60 -15.75
CA VAL A 140 6.46 3.70 -16.91
C VAL A 140 5.88 4.43 -18.12
N LYS A 141 4.73 5.10 -17.95
CA LYS A 141 4.09 5.87 -19.02
C LYS A 141 5.06 6.89 -19.62
N LYS A 142 5.66 7.73 -18.78
CA LYS A 142 6.55 8.82 -19.23
C LYS A 142 7.86 8.31 -19.83
N LEU A 143 8.58 7.45 -19.11
CA LEU A 143 9.95 7.10 -19.48
C LEU A 143 10.02 6.04 -20.58
N VAL A 144 9.07 5.09 -20.59
CA VAL A 144 9.08 3.99 -21.57
C VAL A 144 8.28 4.36 -22.82
N TYR A 145 7.04 4.85 -22.66
CA TYR A 145 6.12 5.01 -23.77
C TYR A 145 6.10 6.43 -24.37
N ASP A 146 6.03 7.49 -23.54
CA ASP A 146 5.92 8.87 -24.04
C ASP A 146 7.27 9.40 -24.54
N GLU A 147 8.33 9.24 -23.75
CA GLU A 147 9.64 9.88 -23.98
C GLU A 147 10.70 8.88 -24.53
N ASN A 148 10.46 7.60 -24.47
CA ASN A 148 11.37 6.54 -24.93
C ASN A 148 12.79 6.67 -24.36
N LYS A 149 12.92 7.13 -23.10
CA LYS A 149 14.23 7.31 -22.42
C LYS A 149 14.84 6.01 -21.94
N ILE A 150 14.00 5.01 -21.68
CA ILE A 150 14.38 3.64 -21.32
C ILE A 150 13.50 2.65 -22.05
N THR A 151 14.03 1.47 -22.31
CA THR A 151 13.22 0.35 -22.84
C THR A 151 12.52 -0.37 -21.69
N MET A 152 11.44 -1.11 -22.00
CA MET A 152 10.80 -1.99 -21.01
C MET A 152 11.77 -3.07 -20.51
N HIS A 153 12.66 -3.54 -21.38
CA HIS A 153 13.74 -4.46 -21.00
C HIS A 153 14.68 -3.84 -19.95
N ASP A 154 15.16 -2.60 -20.19
CA ASP A 154 16.02 -1.90 -19.22
C ASP A 154 15.36 -1.77 -17.84
N LEU A 155 14.07 -1.41 -17.85
CA LEU A 155 13.29 -1.25 -16.61
C LEU A 155 13.15 -2.59 -15.88
N LYS A 156 12.76 -3.66 -16.60
CA LYS A 156 12.63 -5.03 -16.05
C LYS A 156 13.94 -5.52 -15.43
N MET A 157 15.05 -5.28 -16.12
CA MET A 157 16.39 -5.60 -15.60
C MET A 157 16.74 -4.80 -14.36
N ALA A 158 16.41 -3.51 -14.33
CA ALA A 158 16.65 -2.68 -13.15
C ALA A 158 15.84 -3.16 -11.94
N LEU A 159 14.57 -3.52 -12.14
CA LEU A 159 13.71 -4.05 -11.08
C LEU A 159 14.22 -5.38 -10.54
N SER A 160 14.56 -6.34 -11.43
CA SER A 160 15.04 -7.68 -11.05
C SER A 160 16.39 -7.66 -10.32
N THR A 161 17.18 -6.61 -10.52
CA THR A 161 18.48 -6.40 -9.84
C THR A 161 18.40 -5.40 -8.69
N ASN A 162 17.17 -5.05 -8.25
CA ASN A 162 16.94 -4.04 -7.23
C ASN A 162 17.70 -2.73 -7.54
N TYR A 163 17.63 -2.28 -8.79
CA TYR A 163 18.36 -1.11 -9.31
C TYR A 163 19.89 -1.21 -9.14
N GLY A 164 20.43 -2.41 -9.24
CA GLY A 164 21.87 -2.67 -9.06
C GLY A 164 22.34 -2.57 -7.60
N LYS A 165 21.41 -2.56 -6.63
CA LYS A 165 21.75 -2.61 -5.20
C LYS A 165 22.04 -4.03 -4.70
N GLY A 166 21.99 -5.02 -5.59
CA GLY A 166 22.17 -6.43 -5.28
C GLY A 166 20.89 -7.09 -4.72
N LEU A 167 20.98 -8.40 -4.61
CA LEU A 167 19.94 -9.22 -3.96
C LEU A 167 20.25 -9.29 -2.46
N SER A 168 19.25 -9.34 -1.60
CA SER A 168 19.47 -9.61 -0.19
C SER A 168 19.93 -11.08 0.01
N SER A 169 20.55 -11.37 1.14
CA SER A 169 20.88 -12.75 1.52
C SER A 169 19.66 -13.65 1.56
N ASP A 170 18.51 -13.09 1.92
CA ASP A 170 17.23 -13.81 1.99
C ASP A 170 16.69 -14.10 0.58
N ASP A 171 16.75 -13.13 -0.36
CA ASP A 171 16.40 -13.36 -1.77
C ASP A 171 17.27 -14.47 -2.39
N VAL A 172 18.56 -14.43 -2.10
CA VAL A 172 19.49 -15.45 -2.59
C VAL A 172 19.17 -16.83 -2.02
N ALA A 173 18.88 -16.92 -0.72
CA ALA A 173 18.51 -18.18 -0.08
C ALA A 173 17.18 -18.71 -0.61
N GLU A 174 16.20 -17.85 -0.86
CA GLU A 174 14.92 -18.20 -1.46
C GLU A 174 15.11 -18.72 -2.89
N MET A 175 15.87 -18.03 -3.74
CA MET A 175 16.20 -18.47 -5.10
C MET A 175 16.91 -19.81 -5.12
N VAL A 176 17.83 -20.06 -4.17
CA VAL A 176 18.48 -21.37 -3.99
C VAL A 176 17.44 -22.46 -3.77
N SER A 177 16.54 -22.23 -2.84
CA SER A 177 15.50 -23.18 -2.46
C SER A 177 14.54 -23.47 -3.63
N GLU A 178 14.15 -22.44 -4.38
CA GLU A 178 13.25 -22.56 -5.52
C GLU A 178 13.87 -23.33 -6.68
N VAL A 179 15.10 -22.98 -7.06
CA VAL A 179 15.83 -23.66 -8.14
C VAL A 179 16.05 -25.12 -7.77
N ALA A 180 16.47 -25.43 -6.54
CA ALA A 180 16.65 -26.79 -6.07
C ALA A 180 15.32 -27.59 -6.10
N SER A 181 14.22 -26.99 -5.69
CA SER A 181 12.87 -27.60 -5.72
C SER A 181 12.39 -27.85 -7.15
N ALA A 182 12.56 -26.89 -8.06
CA ALA A 182 12.18 -27.02 -9.47
C ALA A 182 12.97 -28.12 -10.17
N MET A 183 14.28 -28.21 -9.95
CA MET A 183 15.14 -29.22 -10.51
C MET A 183 14.80 -30.61 -9.97
N LYS A 184 14.50 -30.73 -8.69
CA LYS A 184 14.03 -32.00 -8.09
C LYS A 184 12.71 -32.45 -8.72
N SER A 185 11.79 -31.53 -8.95
CA SER A 185 10.50 -31.82 -9.60
C SER A 185 10.65 -32.21 -11.07
N ALA A 186 11.68 -31.70 -11.74
CA ALA A 186 12.04 -32.07 -13.12
C ALA A 186 12.80 -33.37 -13.25
N GLY A 187 13.02 -34.12 -12.16
CA GLY A 187 13.75 -35.37 -12.15
C GLY A 187 15.26 -35.22 -12.34
N GLN A 188 15.81 -34.03 -12.17
CA GLN A 188 17.23 -33.72 -12.21
C GLN A 188 17.71 -33.27 -10.83
N PRO A 189 18.03 -34.17 -9.90
CA PRO A 189 18.54 -33.77 -8.61
C PRO A 189 19.92 -33.14 -8.73
N VAL A 190 19.95 -31.82 -8.71
CA VAL A 190 21.20 -31.06 -8.58
C VAL A 190 21.42 -30.83 -7.09
N GLY A 191 22.63 -31.08 -6.62
CA GLY A 191 22.98 -30.91 -5.21
C GLY A 191 22.94 -29.44 -4.81
N GLU A 192 22.60 -29.13 -3.55
CA GLU A 192 22.56 -27.75 -3.01
C GLU A 192 23.85 -26.96 -3.30
N LYS A 193 25.02 -27.64 -3.34
CA LYS A 193 26.30 -27.00 -3.66
C LYS A 193 26.41 -26.54 -5.11
N GLU A 194 25.80 -27.25 -6.05
CA GLU A 194 25.81 -26.88 -7.48
C GLU A 194 24.82 -25.74 -7.72
N VAL A 195 23.64 -25.76 -7.08
CA VAL A 195 22.69 -24.64 -7.09
C VAL A 195 23.34 -23.40 -6.50
N ALA A 196 24.02 -23.52 -5.36
CA ALA A 196 24.72 -22.41 -4.72
C ALA A 196 25.84 -21.82 -5.59
N ALA A 197 26.56 -22.68 -6.38
CA ALA A 197 27.60 -22.23 -7.30
C ALA A 197 27.01 -21.45 -8.50
N ILE A 198 25.90 -21.92 -9.06
CA ILE A 198 25.18 -21.23 -10.14
C ILE A 198 24.70 -19.87 -9.64
N LEU A 199 24.07 -19.83 -8.47
CA LEU A 199 23.56 -18.60 -7.87
C LEU A 199 24.67 -17.61 -7.53
N LYS A 200 25.82 -18.09 -7.03
CA LYS A 200 26.98 -17.22 -6.82
C LYS A 200 27.41 -16.53 -8.12
N THR A 201 27.32 -17.21 -9.23
CA THR A 201 27.64 -16.65 -10.56
C THR A 201 26.58 -15.62 -10.98
N VAL A 202 25.30 -15.92 -10.76
CA VAL A 202 24.18 -15.01 -11.05
C VAL A 202 24.28 -13.77 -10.18
N VAL A 203 24.49 -13.91 -8.86
CA VAL A 203 24.67 -12.80 -7.94
C VAL A 203 25.84 -11.92 -8.36
N ALA A 204 27.01 -12.51 -8.69
CA ALA A 204 28.16 -11.75 -9.18
C ALA A 204 27.86 -10.99 -10.48
N ALA A 205 27.04 -11.55 -11.36
CA ALA A 205 26.63 -10.86 -12.59
C ALA A 205 25.68 -9.69 -12.30
N THR A 206 24.76 -9.83 -11.32
CA THR A 206 23.86 -8.74 -10.90
C THR A 206 24.59 -7.62 -10.13
N GLU A 207 25.74 -7.90 -9.56
CA GLU A 207 26.60 -6.95 -8.86
C GLU A 207 27.65 -6.28 -9.76
N SER A 208 27.63 -6.55 -11.06
CA SER A 208 28.59 -5.94 -12.00
C SER A 208 28.46 -4.41 -12.03
N GLU A 209 29.58 -3.71 -12.25
CA GLU A 209 29.61 -2.26 -12.34
C GLU A 209 28.67 -1.69 -13.40
N GLN A 210 28.44 -2.44 -14.48
CA GLN A 210 27.52 -2.04 -15.55
C GLN A 210 26.07 -2.11 -15.09
N VAL A 211 25.68 -3.14 -14.33
CA VAL A 211 24.33 -3.27 -13.75
C VAL A 211 24.09 -2.18 -12.74
N LYS A 212 25.05 -1.90 -11.85
CA LYS A 212 24.97 -0.81 -10.87
C LYS A 212 24.80 0.53 -11.56
N ALA A 213 25.65 0.84 -12.54
CA ALA A 213 25.59 2.11 -13.28
C ALA A 213 24.26 2.29 -14.03
N ASN A 214 23.73 1.22 -14.64
CA ASN A 214 22.43 1.28 -15.31
C ASN A 214 21.29 1.45 -14.30
N GLY A 215 21.31 0.74 -13.19
CA GLY A 215 20.33 0.89 -12.11
C GLY A 215 20.29 2.31 -11.55
N GLU A 216 21.47 2.90 -11.28
CA GLU A 216 21.57 4.29 -10.82
C GLU A 216 21.08 5.30 -11.86
N ARG A 217 21.37 5.07 -13.14
CA ARG A 217 20.87 5.89 -14.25
C ARG A 217 19.34 5.87 -14.28
N ILE A 218 18.74 4.70 -14.19
CA ILE A 218 17.28 4.53 -14.22
C ILE A 218 16.64 5.17 -13.00
N LEU A 219 17.19 4.99 -11.80
CA LEU A 219 16.71 5.67 -10.58
C LEU A 219 16.71 7.20 -10.74
N LYS A 220 17.77 7.79 -11.28
CA LYS A 220 17.85 9.24 -11.55
C LYS A 220 16.75 9.70 -12.51
N LEU A 221 16.46 8.92 -13.54
CA LEU A 221 15.38 9.23 -14.48
C LEU A 221 14.01 9.14 -13.80
N ILE A 222 13.78 8.11 -13.00
CA ILE A 222 12.54 7.92 -12.24
C ILE A 222 12.37 9.06 -11.21
N ASP A 223 13.42 9.45 -10.51
CA ASP A 223 13.36 10.55 -9.53
C ASP A 223 13.02 11.90 -10.18
N ALA A 224 13.39 12.10 -11.44
CA ALA A 224 13.06 13.31 -12.20
C ALA A 224 11.60 13.35 -12.71
N VAL A 225 10.88 12.23 -12.71
CA VAL A 225 9.46 12.19 -13.07
C VAL A 225 8.64 12.81 -11.94
N PRO A 226 7.64 13.67 -12.23
CA PRO A 226 6.72 14.19 -11.22
C PRO A 226 6.10 13.10 -10.36
N LYS A 227 5.89 13.39 -9.07
CA LYS A 227 5.38 12.46 -8.07
C LYS A 227 4.07 12.95 -7.46
N PHE A 228 3.21 12.02 -7.09
CA PHE A 228 2.01 12.27 -6.31
C PHE A 228 2.35 12.94 -4.97
N GLY A 229 1.52 13.89 -4.54
CA GLY A 229 1.74 14.66 -3.31
C GLY A 229 2.39 16.02 -3.52
N ASN A 230 2.52 16.49 -4.77
CA ASN A 230 3.16 17.76 -5.12
C ASN A 230 2.24 18.78 -5.82
N ASP A 231 0.93 18.58 -5.74
CA ASP A 231 -0.11 19.45 -6.35
C ASP A 231 0.05 19.58 -7.87
N ILE A 232 0.30 18.46 -8.54
CA ILE A 232 0.45 18.40 -9.99
C ILE A 232 -0.81 17.72 -10.57
N PRO A 233 -1.73 18.49 -11.20
CA PRO A 233 -3.04 17.99 -11.58
C PRO A 233 -3.05 16.71 -12.45
N GLU A 234 -2.09 16.57 -13.36
CA GLU A 234 -1.95 15.39 -14.21
C GLU A 234 -1.62 14.14 -13.38
N VAL A 235 -0.67 14.25 -12.44
CA VAL A 235 -0.24 13.14 -11.58
C VAL A 235 -1.33 12.79 -10.58
N ASP A 236 -1.99 13.79 -10.01
CA ASP A 236 -3.07 13.59 -9.03
C ASP A 236 -4.30 12.93 -9.67
N ALA A 237 -4.67 13.33 -10.90
CA ALA A 237 -5.72 12.68 -11.66
C ALA A 237 -5.36 11.22 -11.96
N PHE A 238 -4.10 10.96 -12.32
CA PHE A 238 -3.60 9.61 -12.54
C PHE A 238 -3.63 8.76 -11.26
N ALA A 239 -3.23 9.31 -10.12
CA ALA A 239 -3.32 8.65 -8.82
C ALA A 239 -4.77 8.27 -8.46
N ARG A 240 -5.73 9.14 -8.73
CA ARG A 240 -7.16 8.84 -8.58
C ARG A 240 -7.58 7.67 -9.47
N ASP A 241 -7.16 7.66 -10.72
CA ASP A 241 -7.52 6.59 -11.66
C ASP A 241 -6.88 5.25 -11.24
N VAL A 242 -5.68 5.27 -10.68
CA VAL A 242 -5.06 4.10 -10.05
C VAL A 242 -5.86 3.62 -8.84
N ALA A 243 -6.30 4.52 -7.95
CA ALA A 243 -7.15 4.15 -6.82
C ALA A 243 -8.46 3.49 -7.28
N TYR A 244 -9.01 3.92 -8.42
CA TYR A 244 -10.20 3.31 -9.02
C TYR A 244 -10.00 1.86 -9.47
N THR A 245 -8.78 1.42 -9.76
CA THR A 245 -8.52 0.01 -10.09
C THR A 245 -8.79 -0.94 -8.93
N TYR A 246 -8.81 -0.42 -7.70
CA TYR A 246 -9.14 -1.16 -6.49
C TYR A 246 -10.56 -0.87 -6.01
N THR A 247 -10.94 0.40 -5.91
CA THR A 247 -12.18 0.80 -5.26
C THR A 247 -13.43 0.43 -6.07
N LYS A 248 -13.45 0.72 -7.37
CA LYS A 248 -14.62 0.47 -8.25
C LYS A 248 -14.96 -1.01 -8.43
N PRO A 249 -14.00 -1.94 -8.64
CA PRO A 249 -14.33 -3.35 -8.72
C PRO A 249 -14.99 -3.90 -7.47
N LEU A 250 -14.60 -3.47 -6.27
CA LEU A 250 -15.15 -3.94 -5.00
C LEU A 250 -16.64 -3.63 -4.85
N GLU A 251 -17.12 -2.48 -5.35
CA GLU A 251 -18.55 -2.11 -5.27
C GLU A 251 -19.47 -3.08 -6.02
N LYS A 252 -18.95 -3.91 -6.92
CA LYS A 252 -19.72 -4.91 -7.67
C LYS A 252 -20.08 -6.14 -6.83
N TYR A 253 -19.41 -6.34 -5.69
CA TYR A 253 -19.52 -7.55 -4.90
C TYR A 253 -20.43 -7.37 -3.68
N LYS A 254 -21.05 -8.48 -3.28
CA LYS A 254 -21.86 -8.59 -2.07
C LYS A 254 -21.28 -9.65 -1.16
N ASN A 255 -21.49 -9.46 0.13
CA ASN A 255 -21.09 -10.42 1.15
C ASN A 255 -22.27 -11.34 1.57
N PRO A 256 -22.01 -12.47 2.25
CA PRO A 256 -23.03 -13.41 2.72
C PRO A 256 -24.04 -12.80 3.71
N ARG A 257 -23.68 -11.73 4.40
CA ARG A 257 -24.54 -11.02 5.36
C ARG A 257 -25.54 -10.08 4.69
N GLY A 258 -25.54 -10.00 3.34
CA GLY A 258 -26.44 -9.17 2.55
C GLY A 258 -25.99 -7.73 2.36
N GLY A 259 -24.77 -7.41 2.74
CA GLY A 259 -24.12 -6.12 2.52
C GLY A 259 -23.26 -6.08 1.27
N MET A 260 -22.64 -4.92 1.04
CA MET A 260 -21.71 -4.66 -0.06
C MET A 260 -20.26 -4.74 0.43
N PHE A 261 -19.32 -4.94 -0.49
CA PHE A 261 -17.93 -4.63 -0.24
C PHE A 261 -17.73 -3.11 -0.32
N GLN A 262 -16.98 -2.56 0.62
CA GLN A 262 -16.65 -1.14 0.72
C GLN A 262 -15.14 -0.99 0.85
N ALA A 263 -14.51 -0.40 -0.15
CA ALA A 263 -13.07 -0.23 -0.17
C ALA A 263 -12.61 0.74 0.93
N GLY A 264 -11.54 0.36 1.66
CA GLY A 264 -10.76 1.27 2.48
C GLY A 264 -9.39 1.53 1.84
N LEU A 265 -8.82 2.70 2.08
CA LEU A 265 -7.46 3.04 1.64
C LEU A 265 -6.61 3.42 2.86
N TYR A 266 -6.25 2.42 3.64
CA TYR A 266 -5.43 2.55 4.85
C TYR A 266 -4.79 1.19 5.23
N PRO A 267 -3.59 1.17 5.85
CA PRO A 267 -2.85 -0.07 6.06
C PRO A 267 -2.85 -0.59 7.50
N VAL A 268 -3.30 0.16 8.51
CA VAL A 268 -2.90 -0.04 9.91
C VAL A 268 -1.37 0.02 10.04
N SER A 269 -0.68 -1.07 9.82
CA SER A 269 0.80 -1.15 9.68
C SER A 269 1.23 -2.21 8.65
N ALA A 270 0.26 -2.78 7.91
CA ALA A 270 0.52 -3.86 6.94
C ALA A 270 1.40 -3.43 5.77
N ASN A 271 1.48 -2.12 5.48
CA ASN A 271 2.38 -1.55 4.48
C ASN A 271 3.85 -1.88 4.74
N VAL A 272 4.25 -2.09 5.99
CA VAL A 272 5.63 -2.44 6.36
C VAL A 272 5.92 -3.92 6.06
N PRO A 273 5.26 -4.92 6.69
CA PRO A 273 5.55 -6.32 6.42
C PRO A 273 5.22 -6.77 4.99
N LEU A 274 4.14 -6.27 4.39
CA LEU A 274 3.79 -6.63 3.02
C LEU A 274 4.66 -5.90 1.98
N GLY A 275 5.12 -4.67 2.29
CA GLY A 275 6.19 -4.02 1.53
C GLY A 275 7.51 -4.79 1.61
N GLY A 276 7.80 -5.38 2.79
CA GLY A 276 8.94 -6.26 3.00
C GLY A 276 8.94 -7.53 2.12
N GLN A 277 7.77 -7.95 1.64
CA GLN A 277 7.59 -9.08 0.73
C GLN A 277 7.48 -8.67 -0.74
N THR A 278 7.66 -7.38 -1.04
CA THR A 278 7.48 -6.81 -2.39
C THR A 278 8.85 -6.44 -2.97
N GLY A 279 9.12 -6.86 -4.19
CA GLY A 279 10.32 -6.52 -4.95
C GLY A 279 10.42 -5.02 -5.26
N ALA A 280 11.43 -4.60 -6.02
CA ALA A 280 11.57 -3.21 -6.45
C ALA A 280 10.42 -2.79 -7.36
N THR A 281 10.00 -1.53 -7.27
CA THR A 281 8.87 -0.99 -8.06
C THR A 281 9.29 0.20 -8.92
N PRO A 282 8.63 0.47 -10.08
CA PRO A 282 9.03 1.49 -11.04
C PRO A 282 8.97 2.95 -10.54
N ASP A 283 8.49 3.20 -9.33
CA ASP A 283 8.56 4.50 -8.65
C ASP A 283 9.93 4.79 -8.01
N GLY A 284 10.86 3.83 -8.09
CA GLY A 284 12.19 3.89 -7.47
C GLY A 284 12.25 3.31 -6.06
N ARG A 285 11.15 2.69 -5.55
CA ARG A 285 11.16 1.96 -4.29
C ARG A 285 12.03 0.70 -4.44
N LEU A 286 12.98 0.54 -3.53
CA LEU A 286 13.82 -0.65 -3.48
C LEU A 286 13.02 -1.84 -2.95
N ALA A 287 13.46 -3.06 -3.32
CA ALA A 287 12.91 -4.29 -2.77
C ALA A 287 12.94 -4.26 -1.23
N HIS A 288 11.95 -4.91 -0.63
CA HIS A 288 11.80 -5.06 0.83
C HIS A 288 11.59 -3.77 1.64
N MET A 289 11.45 -2.63 0.95
CA MET A 289 11.09 -1.39 1.61
C MET A 289 9.57 -1.31 1.81
N PRO A 290 9.07 -0.68 2.90
CA PRO A 290 7.64 -0.42 3.04
C PRO A 290 7.05 0.28 1.82
N VAL A 291 5.80 -0.03 1.50
CA VAL A 291 4.99 0.75 0.57
C VAL A 291 4.34 1.92 1.28
N ALA A 292 3.85 2.90 0.52
CA ALA A 292 3.17 4.08 1.07
C ALA A 292 1.92 3.68 1.87
N ASP A 293 1.71 4.36 2.98
CA ASP A 293 0.59 4.12 3.88
C ASP A 293 -0.69 4.84 3.41
N GLY A 294 -1.77 4.09 3.29
CA GLY A 294 -3.08 4.65 2.95
C GLY A 294 -3.08 5.47 1.66
N VAL A 295 -3.48 6.73 1.77
CA VAL A 295 -3.48 7.71 0.67
C VAL A 295 -2.33 8.72 0.77
N SER A 296 -1.41 8.52 1.71
CA SER A 296 -0.23 9.39 1.86
C SER A 296 0.68 9.28 0.65
N PRO A 297 1.36 10.37 0.25
CA PRO A 297 2.44 10.30 -0.71
C PRO A 297 3.55 9.34 -0.29
N SER A 298 4.32 8.83 -1.24
CA SER A 298 5.50 8.03 -0.96
C SER A 298 6.50 8.82 -0.11
N ALA A 299 7.05 8.18 0.93
CA ALA A 299 7.93 8.84 1.91
C ALA A 299 9.11 9.57 1.24
N GLY A 300 9.23 10.87 1.49
CA GLY A 300 10.28 11.75 0.93
C GLY A 300 10.03 12.22 -0.49
N LYS A 301 8.85 11.96 -1.09
CA LYS A 301 8.52 12.37 -2.46
C LYS A 301 7.60 13.60 -2.53
N ASP A 302 6.92 13.97 -1.46
CA ASP A 302 6.08 15.15 -1.30
C ASP A 302 6.92 16.37 -0.88
N VAL A 303 7.64 16.93 -1.83
CA VAL A 303 8.66 17.96 -1.59
C VAL A 303 8.16 19.41 -1.70
N ASN A 304 6.91 19.62 -2.16
CA ASN A 304 6.31 20.95 -2.35
C ASN A 304 5.54 21.44 -1.11
N GLY A 305 5.74 20.81 0.04
CA GLY A 305 5.17 21.22 1.33
C GLY A 305 3.78 20.61 1.63
N PRO A 306 3.28 20.84 2.85
CA PRO A 306 2.11 20.16 3.37
C PRO A 306 0.81 20.51 2.63
N THR A 307 0.69 21.73 2.12
CA THR A 307 -0.49 22.17 1.36
C THR A 307 -0.56 21.46 0.01
N ALA A 308 0.57 21.32 -0.68
CA ALA A 308 0.62 20.58 -1.94
C ALA A 308 0.26 19.11 -1.74
N ALA A 309 0.78 18.48 -0.68
CA ALA A 309 0.42 17.11 -0.33
C ALA A 309 -1.08 16.97 -0.03
N ALA A 310 -1.66 17.89 0.74
CA ALA A 310 -3.09 17.90 1.05
C ALA A 310 -3.95 18.11 -0.21
N ASN A 311 -3.55 19.01 -1.12
CA ASN A 311 -4.26 19.23 -2.38
C ASN A 311 -4.24 17.99 -3.28
N SER A 312 -3.09 17.32 -3.40
CA SER A 312 -3.01 16.08 -4.17
C SER A 312 -3.91 14.99 -3.59
N VAL A 313 -3.86 14.80 -2.27
CA VAL A 313 -4.69 13.78 -1.59
C VAL A 313 -6.18 14.10 -1.69
N SER A 314 -6.58 15.37 -1.57
CA SER A 314 -7.99 15.77 -1.69
C SER A 314 -8.61 15.48 -3.07
N ARG A 315 -7.78 15.34 -4.13
CA ARG A 315 -8.24 15.00 -5.48
C ARG A 315 -8.55 13.52 -5.68
N LEU A 316 -8.20 12.68 -4.73
CA LEU A 316 -8.67 11.29 -4.72
C LEU A 316 -10.17 11.26 -4.42
N ASP A 317 -10.86 10.25 -4.94
CA ASP A 317 -12.28 10.08 -4.66
C ASP A 317 -12.48 9.36 -3.32
N HIS A 318 -12.53 10.15 -2.24
CA HIS A 318 -12.74 9.63 -0.89
C HIS A 318 -14.15 9.06 -0.68
N PHE A 319 -15.11 9.44 -1.50
CA PHE A 319 -16.48 8.95 -1.38
C PHE A 319 -16.59 7.47 -1.76
N ILE A 320 -15.91 7.04 -2.83
CA ILE A 320 -15.92 5.64 -3.25
C ILE A 320 -15.09 4.75 -2.30
N ALA A 321 -14.09 5.32 -1.64
CA ALA A 321 -13.36 4.65 -0.58
C ALA A 321 -14.15 4.69 0.75
N SER A 322 -15.36 4.15 0.73
CA SER A 322 -16.38 4.33 1.75
C SER A 322 -16.10 3.59 3.07
N ASN A 323 -15.09 2.70 3.13
CA ASN A 323 -14.56 2.16 4.38
C ASN A 323 -13.45 3.05 4.99
N GLY A 324 -13.23 4.25 4.43
CA GLY A 324 -12.32 5.26 4.94
C GLY A 324 -10.98 5.35 4.20
N THR A 325 -10.34 6.50 4.36
CA THR A 325 -9.00 6.78 3.83
C THR A 325 -8.13 7.36 4.93
N LEU A 326 -6.84 7.07 4.90
CA LEU A 326 -5.90 7.52 5.92
C LEU A 326 -4.78 8.35 5.29
N PHE A 327 -4.66 9.60 5.74
CA PHE A 327 -3.61 10.52 5.33
C PHE A 327 -2.74 10.93 6.51
N ASN A 328 -1.46 10.57 6.48
CA ASN A 328 -0.46 10.92 7.46
C ASN A 328 0.34 12.15 7.03
N GLN A 329 0.56 13.07 7.95
CA GLN A 329 1.58 14.12 7.82
C GLN A 329 2.47 14.19 9.07
N LYS A 330 3.75 14.45 8.89
CA LYS A 330 4.69 14.67 9.98
C LYS A 330 5.23 16.10 9.89
N PHE A 331 5.10 16.84 10.98
CA PHE A 331 5.56 18.23 11.07
C PHE A 331 6.76 18.34 12.00
N HIS A 332 7.73 19.18 11.61
CA HIS A 332 8.72 19.63 12.56
C HIS A 332 8.03 20.50 13.63
N PRO A 333 8.34 20.34 14.94
CA PRO A 333 7.66 21.10 16.00
C PRO A 333 7.72 22.62 15.82
N SER A 334 8.80 23.16 15.24
CA SER A 334 8.92 24.60 14.98
C SER A 334 7.91 25.14 13.97
N ALA A 335 7.41 24.31 13.06
CA ALA A 335 6.43 24.74 12.05
C ALA A 335 5.08 25.11 12.67
N LEU A 336 4.76 24.53 13.82
CA LEU A 336 3.51 24.77 14.54
C LEU A 336 3.71 25.69 15.75
N SER A 337 4.88 26.33 15.88
CA SER A 337 5.18 27.22 16.98
C SER A 337 4.51 28.58 16.80
N GLY A 338 4.01 29.14 17.95
CA GLY A 338 3.39 30.45 17.95
C GLY A 338 2.03 30.50 17.24
N ARG A 339 1.46 31.69 17.18
CA ARG A 339 0.12 31.91 16.62
C ARG A 339 0.09 31.71 15.10
N GLU A 340 1.09 32.21 14.40
CA GLU A 340 1.17 32.12 12.94
C GLU A 340 1.23 30.67 12.46
N GLY A 341 2.08 29.82 13.08
CA GLY A 341 2.15 28.40 12.75
C GLY A 341 0.81 27.67 12.97
N LEU A 342 0.11 27.99 14.06
CA LEU A 342 -1.21 27.42 14.35
C LEU A 342 -2.28 27.91 13.36
N GLU A 343 -2.27 29.19 12.95
CA GLU A 343 -3.22 29.72 11.96
C GLU A 343 -3.00 29.05 10.59
N LYS A 344 -1.76 28.84 10.15
CA LYS A 344 -1.43 28.08 8.93
C LYS A 344 -1.92 26.64 9.01
N PHE A 345 -1.72 26.01 10.16
CA PHE A 345 -2.18 24.63 10.39
C PHE A 345 -3.69 24.48 10.34
N VAL A 346 -4.42 25.42 10.95
CA VAL A 346 -5.90 25.49 10.86
C VAL A 346 -6.33 25.66 9.41
N GLY A 347 -5.70 26.58 8.67
CA GLY A 347 -5.99 26.82 7.26
C GLY A 347 -5.76 25.57 6.39
N LEU A 348 -4.67 24.82 6.64
CA LEU A 348 -4.39 23.56 5.97
C LEU A 348 -5.51 22.53 6.17
N ILE A 349 -5.92 22.34 7.43
CA ILE A 349 -6.98 21.38 7.79
C ILE A 349 -8.30 21.78 7.15
N GLN A 350 -8.71 23.05 7.28
CA GLN A 350 -9.95 23.55 6.71
C GLN A 350 -9.97 23.40 5.20
N SER A 351 -8.90 23.84 4.51
CA SER A 351 -8.79 23.73 3.06
C SER A 351 -8.88 22.28 2.55
N TYR A 352 -8.27 21.35 3.26
CA TYR A 352 -8.33 19.92 2.91
C TYR A 352 -9.76 19.37 3.00
N PHE A 353 -10.48 19.64 4.08
CA PHE A 353 -11.86 19.17 4.24
C PHE A 353 -12.85 19.90 3.34
N ASP A 354 -12.65 21.18 3.05
CA ASP A 354 -13.44 21.94 2.08
C ASP A 354 -13.32 21.34 0.66
N GLN A 355 -12.14 20.78 0.34
CA GLN A 355 -11.88 20.05 -0.89
C GLN A 355 -12.35 18.58 -0.87
N LYS A 356 -13.14 18.17 0.14
CA LYS A 356 -13.69 16.81 0.30
C LYS A 356 -12.67 15.74 0.72
N GLY A 357 -11.55 16.12 1.31
CA GLY A 357 -10.70 15.17 2.02
C GLY A 357 -11.46 14.47 3.15
N SER A 358 -11.13 13.23 3.44
CA SER A 358 -11.89 12.42 4.40
C SER A 358 -11.26 12.37 5.79
N HIS A 359 -9.93 12.30 5.87
CA HIS A 359 -9.20 12.14 7.13
C HIS A 359 -7.79 12.70 7.03
N MET A 360 -7.33 13.31 8.12
CA MET A 360 -5.93 13.67 8.34
C MET A 360 -5.49 13.26 9.73
N GLN A 361 -4.25 12.82 9.88
CA GLN A 361 -3.60 12.65 11.17
C GLN A 361 -2.15 13.14 11.14
N PHE A 362 -1.63 13.49 12.32
CA PHE A 362 -0.38 14.22 12.42
C PHE A 362 0.58 13.59 13.43
N ASN A 363 1.87 13.62 13.09
CA ASN A 363 2.98 13.54 14.03
C ASN A 363 3.65 14.90 14.11
N VAL A 364 3.81 15.45 15.31
CA VAL A 364 4.55 16.68 15.56
C VAL A 364 5.81 16.32 16.32
N VAL A 365 6.80 15.85 15.58
CA VAL A 365 8.07 15.34 16.12
C VAL A 365 9.14 15.46 15.06
N SER A 366 10.34 15.89 15.46
CA SER A 366 11.46 15.99 14.52
C SER A 366 12.09 14.63 14.22
N ARG A 367 12.67 14.51 13.03
CA ARG A 367 13.43 13.32 12.62
C ARG A 367 14.59 13.04 13.56
N GLU A 368 15.27 14.08 14.04
CA GLU A 368 16.39 13.98 14.98
C GLU A 368 15.93 13.36 16.30
N THR A 369 14.77 13.78 16.83
CA THR A 369 14.17 13.20 18.04
C THR A 369 13.87 11.72 17.85
N LEU A 370 13.29 11.32 16.71
CA LEU A 370 13.00 9.91 16.43
C LEU A 370 14.28 9.07 16.29
N LEU A 371 15.31 9.59 15.62
CA LEU A 371 16.61 8.92 15.49
C LEU A 371 17.33 8.78 16.85
N ASP A 372 17.25 9.80 17.71
CA ASP A 372 17.82 9.71 19.05
C ASP A 372 17.02 8.74 19.93
N ALA A 373 15.69 8.73 19.82
CA ALA A 373 14.83 7.79 20.53
C ALA A 373 15.08 6.32 20.11
N GLN A 374 15.42 6.08 18.85
CA GLN A 374 15.78 4.75 18.37
C GLN A 374 17.14 4.29 18.94
N LYS A 375 18.09 5.20 19.14
CA LYS A 375 19.41 4.92 19.71
C LYS A 375 19.41 4.83 21.25
N HIS A 376 18.56 5.61 21.90
CA HIS A 376 18.50 5.78 23.35
C HIS A 376 17.08 5.61 23.89
N PRO A 377 16.44 4.43 23.69
CA PRO A 377 15.03 4.20 24.02
C PRO A 377 14.70 4.45 25.49
N GLU A 378 15.68 4.30 26.39
CA GLU A 378 15.52 4.54 27.82
C GLU A 378 15.20 6.00 28.17
N LYS A 379 15.60 6.96 27.32
CA LYS A 379 15.33 8.40 27.49
C LYS A 379 13.94 8.79 27.01
N TYR A 380 13.34 7.99 26.11
CA TYR A 380 12.12 8.32 25.37
C TYR A 380 10.95 7.38 25.66
N LYS A 381 10.90 6.79 26.87
CA LYS A 381 9.85 5.83 27.26
C LYS A 381 8.42 6.32 27.12
N HIS A 382 8.22 7.65 27.07
CA HIS A 382 6.91 8.28 26.97
C HIS A 382 6.65 8.93 25.59
N LEU A 383 7.57 8.75 24.63
CA LEU A 383 7.39 9.29 23.28
C LEU A 383 6.30 8.52 22.56
N VAL A 384 5.14 9.16 22.40
CA VAL A 384 4.00 8.62 21.67
C VAL A 384 4.06 9.13 20.22
N VAL A 385 3.83 8.25 19.27
CA VAL A 385 3.71 8.57 17.84
C VAL A 385 2.38 8.05 17.29
N ARG A 386 1.87 8.74 16.29
CA ARG A 386 0.74 8.29 15.49
C ARG A 386 1.27 7.39 14.36
N VAL A 387 0.84 6.15 14.33
CA VAL A 387 1.29 5.17 13.33
C VAL A 387 0.42 5.27 12.07
N ALA A 388 -0.74 4.63 12.09
CA ALA A 388 -1.73 4.72 11.03
C ALA A 388 -3.09 4.38 11.62
N GLY A 389 -3.84 5.40 12.09
CA GLY A 389 -5.11 5.26 12.77
C GLY A 389 -5.03 4.92 14.25
N TYR A 390 -3.86 4.63 14.79
CA TYR A 390 -3.61 4.39 16.22
C TYR A 390 -2.32 5.05 16.68
N SER A 391 -2.18 5.22 17.98
CA SER A 391 -0.98 5.76 18.63
C SER A 391 -0.27 4.67 19.43
N ALA A 392 1.05 4.72 19.44
CA ALA A 392 1.88 3.79 20.21
C ALA A 392 3.10 4.48 20.78
N LEU A 393 3.73 3.88 21.81
CA LEU A 393 5.03 4.30 22.27
C LEU A 393 6.08 3.97 21.21
N PHE A 394 6.79 4.98 20.73
CA PHE A 394 7.75 4.80 19.63
C PHE A 394 8.79 3.73 19.92
N THR A 395 9.29 3.70 21.17
CA THR A 395 10.34 2.77 21.59
C THR A 395 9.89 1.30 21.70
N THR A 396 8.58 1.04 21.66
CA THR A 396 8.02 -0.33 21.69
C THR A 396 7.70 -0.89 20.31
N LEU A 397 7.77 -0.05 19.28
CA LEU A 397 7.55 -0.46 17.90
C LEU A 397 8.71 -1.30 17.36
N SER A 398 8.43 -2.19 16.39
CA SER A 398 9.49 -2.88 15.66
C SER A 398 10.40 -1.88 14.95
N LYS A 399 11.67 -2.25 14.77
CA LYS A 399 12.65 -1.37 14.11
C LYS A 399 12.17 -0.94 12.70
N SER A 400 11.60 -1.86 11.94
CA SER A 400 11.09 -1.57 10.59
C SER A 400 9.96 -0.54 10.60
N LEU A 401 9.08 -0.58 11.60
CA LEU A 401 8.01 0.41 11.74
C LEU A 401 8.52 1.76 12.26
N GLN A 402 9.52 1.75 13.16
CA GLN A 402 10.23 2.98 13.54
C GLN A 402 10.89 3.63 12.34
N ASP A 403 11.60 2.86 11.52
CA ASP A 403 12.26 3.33 10.30
C ASP A 403 11.27 3.90 9.27
N ASP A 404 10.06 3.30 9.17
CA ASP A 404 8.99 3.83 8.34
C ASP A 404 8.53 5.23 8.79
N ILE A 405 8.26 5.40 10.10
CA ILE A 405 7.85 6.69 10.67
C ILE A 405 8.95 7.75 10.52
N ILE A 406 10.21 7.37 10.73
CA ILE A 406 11.37 8.27 10.55
C ILE A 406 11.46 8.77 9.11
N ARG A 407 11.20 7.89 8.11
CA ARG A 407 11.32 8.23 6.70
C ARG A 407 10.19 9.09 6.14
N ARG A 408 9.02 9.13 6.78
CA ARG A 408 7.92 10.02 6.37
C ARG A 408 8.43 11.44 6.23
N THR A 409 8.00 12.14 5.18
CA THR A 409 8.42 13.51 4.91
C THR A 409 8.15 14.40 6.12
N GLU A 410 9.16 15.17 6.54
CA GLU A 410 9.00 16.15 7.60
C GLU A 410 8.64 17.50 6.99
N GLN A 411 7.44 17.93 7.28
CA GLN A 411 6.83 19.12 6.71
C GLN A 411 7.11 20.37 7.56
N GLY A 412 7.13 21.50 6.87
CA GLY A 412 7.17 22.87 7.44
C GLY A 412 6.30 23.79 6.62
N PHE A 413 5.93 24.96 7.20
CA PHE A 413 5.19 26.02 6.47
C PHE A 413 6.14 27.08 5.96
#